data_b5944969d2d41de2ae7996c6ecac9d30
#
_entry.id   b5944969d2d41de2ae7996c6ecac9d30
#
_cell.length_a   1.000
_cell.length_b   1.000
_cell.length_c   1.000
_cell.angle_alpha   90.00
_cell.angle_beta   90.00
_cell.angle_gamma   90.00
#
_symmetry.space_group_name_H-M   'P 1'
#
loop_
_entity.id
_entity.type
_entity.pdbx_description
1 polymer ?
#
loop_
_entity_poly.entity_id
_entity_poly.type
_entity_poly.pdbx_seq_one_letter_code
_entity_poly.pdbx_strand_id
1 'polypeptide(L)'
;RDLVRSRGLGDVYKRQGVGLPLYPPKGARVIRLLQEWLRRDLYARGYEEVITPHIYKSDVWKTSGHYNFYNENMYFFEINEGSKEAPRMQEYGVKPMNCPGHVLLYKNDIHSYRDLPLRLFEFGTVYRHELSGAVHGLLRARGFTQDDAHVFCTRDQVVDEVVAILDLVDHIMKTFDFTYEAEISTRPEKSIGSDDMWEHATNALKEACNRHNLPYDINEGDGAFYGPKIDIKVKDAIGRTWQCSTVQVDFNLPERFELTYRTAENTEERPWMLHRAIFGSIERFFGILIEHYAGALPLWLAPVQVALLPLADRHVAVSYTHLRAHETVLDL
;
A
#
# COMPACT_ATOMS: atom_id res chain seq x y z
N ARG A 1 -13.23 -4.91 17.17
CA ARG A 1 -12.33 -4.25 18.15
C ARG A 1 -12.00 -5.19 19.30
N ASP A 2 -12.99 -5.86 19.84
CA ASP A 2 -12.81 -6.75 21.00
C ASP A 2 -12.10 -8.07 20.65
N LEU A 3 -12.29 -8.61 19.45
CA LEU A 3 -11.58 -9.78 18.96
C LEU A 3 -10.06 -9.53 18.82
N VAL A 4 -9.66 -8.38 18.34
CA VAL A 4 -8.23 -7.99 18.23
C VAL A 4 -7.61 -7.91 19.62
N ARG A 5 -8.29 -7.29 20.59
CA ARG A 5 -7.84 -7.17 21.98
C ARG A 5 -7.82 -8.53 22.70
N SER A 6 -8.93 -9.27 22.64
CA SER A 6 -9.08 -10.53 23.36
C SER A 6 -8.08 -11.59 22.95
N ARG A 7 -7.56 -11.52 21.69
CA ARG A 7 -6.54 -12.42 21.19
C ARG A 7 -5.12 -11.88 21.29
N GLY A 8 -4.93 -10.67 21.83
CA GLY A 8 -3.63 -10.04 21.98
C GLY A 8 -2.92 -9.77 20.66
N LEU A 9 -3.66 -9.48 19.58
CA LEU A 9 -3.12 -9.30 18.23
C LEU A 9 -2.80 -7.84 17.90
N GLY A 10 -3.44 -6.87 18.53
CA GLY A 10 -3.16 -5.46 18.35
C GLY A 10 -4.03 -4.57 19.22
N ASP A 11 -3.58 -3.36 19.48
CA ASP A 11 -4.37 -2.35 20.20
C ASP A 11 -4.00 -0.93 19.75
N VAL A 12 -4.95 -0.02 19.95
CA VAL A 12 -4.76 1.42 19.72
C VAL A 12 -5.00 2.13 21.03
N TYR A 13 -3.91 2.48 21.71
CA TYR A 13 -3.98 3.18 23.00
C TYR A 13 -4.11 4.69 22.82
N LYS A 14 -4.80 5.34 23.78
CA LYS A 14 -4.91 6.79 23.79
C LYS A 14 -3.62 7.49 24.23
N ARG A 15 -2.75 6.80 24.99
CA ARG A 15 -1.54 7.38 25.59
C ARG A 15 -0.45 7.73 24.60
N GLN A 16 -0.22 6.89 23.56
CA GLN A 16 0.79 7.15 22.53
C GLN A 16 0.27 8.05 21.39
N GLY A 17 -1.03 8.29 21.34
CA GLY A 17 -1.70 9.03 20.28
C GLY A 17 -2.84 8.26 19.66
N VAL A 18 -3.94 8.93 19.37
CA VAL A 18 -5.12 8.30 18.77
C VAL A 18 -4.84 7.90 17.34
N GLY A 19 -5.14 6.65 16.99
CA GLY A 19 -4.93 6.12 15.64
C GLY A 19 -3.49 5.70 15.33
N LEU A 20 -2.64 5.52 16.35
CA LEU A 20 -1.32 4.94 16.22
C LEU A 20 -1.33 3.53 16.83
N PRO A 21 -1.38 2.45 16.01
CA PRO A 21 -1.52 1.09 16.51
C PRO A 21 -0.22 0.56 17.14
N LEU A 22 -0.37 -0.29 18.16
CA LEU A 22 0.71 -1.10 18.75
C LEU A 22 0.40 -2.56 18.52
N TYR A 23 1.42 -3.33 18.14
CA TYR A 23 1.30 -4.76 17.90
C TYR A 23 2.09 -5.56 18.91
N PRO A 24 1.43 -6.36 19.77
CA PRO A 24 2.10 -7.33 20.62
C PRO A 24 2.68 -8.48 19.77
N PRO A 25 3.55 -9.36 20.34
CA PRO A 25 4.31 -10.35 19.58
C PRO A 25 3.47 -11.21 18.61
N LYS A 26 2.27 -11.61 19.00
CA LYS A 26 1.38 -12.41 18.12
C LYS A 26 0.90 -11.60 16.91
N GLY A 27 0.49 -10.35 17.11
CA GLY A 27 0.06 -9.48 16.03
C GLY A 27 1.20 -9.13 15.07
N ALA A 28 2.37 -8.79 15.62
CA ALA A 28 3.57 -8.51 14.82
C ALA A 28 3.97 -9.72 13.95
N ARG A 29 3.85 -10.95 14.49
CA ARG A 29 4.11 -12.18 13.72
C ARG A 29 3.17 -12.33 12.54
N VAL A 30 1.86 -12.14 12.72
CA VAL A 30 0.88 -12.23 11.64
C VAL A 30 1.16 -11.19 10.56
N ILE A 31 1.45 -9.94 10.94
CA ILE A 31 1.81 -8.88 9.98
C ILE A 31 3.05 -9.26 9.18
N ARG A 32 4.11 -9.77 9.83
CA ARG A 32 5.31 -10.24 9.11
C ARG A 32 5.00 -11.36 8.14
N LEU A 33 4.21 -12.35 8.53
CA LEU A 33 3.81 -13.46 7.65
C LEU A 33 3.05 -12.95 6.42
N LEU A 34 2.13 -12.00 6.60
CA LEU A 34 1.43 -11.35 5.48
C LEU A 34 2.40 -10.62 4.55
N GLN A 35 3.33 -9.83 5.11
CA GLN A 35 4.32 -9.10 4.32
C GLN A 35 5.26 -10.05 3.59
N GLU A 36 5.76 -11.10 4.23
CA GLU A 36 6.66 -12.07 3.61
C GLU A 36 5.98 -12.87 2.51
N TRP A 37 4.72 -13.26 2.72
CA TRP A 37 3.93 -13.95 1.70
C TRP A 37 3.74 -13.06 0.46
N LEU A 38 3.28 -11.82 0.65
CA LEU A 38 3.09 -10.88 -0.46
C LEU A 38 4.41 -10.51 -1.14
N ARG A 39 5.49 -10.33 -0.39
CA ARG A 39 6.82 -10.02 -0.91
C ARG A 39 7.30 -11.08 -1.91
N ARG A 40 7.13 -12.37 -1.60
CA ARG A 40 7.50 -13.48 -2.50
C ARG A 40 6.70 -13.42 -3.80
N ASP A 41 5.40 -13.16 -3.71
CA ASP A 41 4.53 -13.05 -4.89
C ASP A 41 4.91 -11.83 -5.75
N LEU A 42 5.23 -10.70 -5.13
CA LEU A 42 5.67 -9.49 -5.83
C LEU A 42 7.01 -9.68 -6.55
N TYR A 43 8.00 -10.29 -5.92
CA TYR A 43 9.27 -10.61 -6.59
C TYR A 43 9.07 -11.54 -7.77
N ALA A 44 8.22 -12.56 -7.65
CA ALA A 44 7.90 -13.46 -8.75
C ALA A 44 7.24 -12.76 -9.94
N ARG A 45 6.61 -11.60 -9.71
CA ARG A 45 5.97 -10.73 -10.70
C ARG A 45 6.87 -9.60 -11.21
N GLY A 46 8.15 -9.59 -10.83
CA GLY A 46 9.14 -8.62 -11.28
C GLY A 46 9.05 -7.25 -10.58
N TYR A 47 8.50 -7.18 -9.38
CA TYR A 47 8.59 -6.00 -8.54
C TYR A 47 9.91 -5.97 -7.77
N GLU A 48 10.47 -4.79 -7.57
CA GLU A 48 11.66 -4.54 -6.77
C GLU A 48 11.31 -3.79 -5.49
N GLU A 49 11.79 -4.30 -4.34
CA GLU A 49 11.52 -3.68 -3.03
C GLU A 49 12.45 -2.49 -2.81
N VAL A 50 11.86 -1.40 -2.37
CA VAL A 50 12.58 -0.18 -1.96
C VAL A 50 12.19 0.22 -0.56
N ILE A 51 12.98 1.08 0.07
CA ILE A 51 12.71 1.64 1.40
C ILE A 51 12.93 3.15 1.30
N THR A 52 11.90 3.92 1.65
CA THR A 52 11.95 5.37 1.60
C THR A 52 11.90 6.00 3.00
N PRO A 53 12.49 7.18 3.22
CA PRO A 53 12.45 7.88 4.50
C PRO A 53 11.03 8.22 4.94
N HIS A 54 10.81 8.32 6.25
CA HIS A 54 9.53 8.75 6.81
C HIS A 54 9.35 10.28 6.79
N ILE A 55 10.45 11.02 6.65
CA ILE A 55 10.50 12.47 6.78
C ILE A 55 11.19 13.04 5.55
N TYR A 56 10.59 14.07 4.95
CA TYR A 56 11.15 14.79 3.82
C TYR A 56 11.10 16.30 4.07
N LYS A 57 11.99 17.06 3.40
CA LYS A 57 11.86 18.51 3.31
C LYS A 57 10.52 18.87 2.66
N SER A 58 9.89 19.93 3.14
CA SER A 58 8.58 20.37 2.63
C SER A 58 8.58 20.68 1.13
N ASP A 59 9.75 20.93 0.54
CA ASP A 59 9.89 21.20 -0.90
C ASP A 59 9.48 19.99 -1.76
N VAL A 60 9.70 18.75 -1.28
CA VAL A 60 9.21 17.55 -1.96
C VAL A 60 7.69 17.55 -2.05
N TRP A 61 7.02 17.97 -0.97
CA TRP A 61 5.56 18.06 -0.88
C TRP A 61 4.99 19.22 -1.71
N LYS A 62 5.73 20.32 -1.84
CA LYS A 62 5.39 21.44 -2.73
C LYS A 62 5.50 21.02 -4.19
N THR A 63 6.60 20.34 -4.57
CA THR A 63 6.81 19.83 -5.93
C THR A 63 5.72 18.83 -6.31
N SER A 64 5.42 17.87 -5.47
CA SER A 64 4.39 16.86 -5.74
C SER A 64 2.95 17.40 -5.71
N GLY A 65 2.73 18.60 -5.15
CA GLY A 65 1.42 19.22 -5.00
C GLY A 65 0.68 18.84 -3.72
N HIS A 66 1.17 17.88 -2.96
CA HIS A 66 0.51 17.47 -1.70
C HIS A 66 0.42 18.62 -0.70
N TYR A 67 1.40 19.52 -0.66
CA TYR A 67 1.37 20.69 0.19
C TYR A 67 0.15 21.59 -0.05
N ASN A 68 -0.33 21.70 -1.29
CA ASN A 68 -1.46 22.54 -1.65
C ASN A 68 -2.82 21.83 -1.51
N PHE A 69 -2.87 20.52 -1.80
CA PHE A 69 -4.13 19.77 -1.88
C PHE A 69 -4.40 18.86 -0.69
N TYR A 70 -3.37 18.59 0.14
CA TYR A 70 -3.44 17.60 1.21
C TYR A 70 -2.86 18.07 2.54
N ASN A 71 -2.53 19.35 2.68
CA ASN A 71 -1.85 19.96 3.83
C ASN A 71 -2.56 19.65 5.17
N GLU A 72 -3.88 19.77 5.22
CA GLU A 72 -4.68 19.54 6.44
C GLU A 72 -4.51 18.12 7.01
N ASN A 73 -4.11 17.17 6.18
CA ASN A 73 -3.89 15.79 6.54
C ASN A 73 -2.40 15.45 6.81
N MET A 74 -1.52 16.44 6.81
CA MET A 74 -0.08 16.24 6.98
C MET A 74 0.40 16.74 8.34
N TYR A 75 1.51 16.15 8.80
CA TYR A 75 2.27 16.63 9.96
C TYR A 75 3.50 17.36 9.50
N PHE A 76 3.62 18.64 9.85
CA PHE A 76 4.79 19.48 9.57
C PHE A 76 5.49 19.90 10.86
N PHE A 77 6.79 20.12 10.77
CA PHE A 77 7.60 20.64 11.87
C PHE A 77 8.85 21.34 11.31
N GLU A 78 9.42 22.23 12.09
CA GLU A 78 10.63 22.98 11.73
C GLU A 78 11.83 22.50 12.54
N ILE A 79 12.98 22.42 11.89
CA ILE A 79 14.28 22.11 12.50
C ILE A 79 15.25 23.23 12.18
N ASN A 80 16.02 23.65 13.17
CA ASN A 80 17.14 24.55 12.93
C ASN A 80 18.35 23.75 12.42
N GLU A 81 18.62 23.82 11.12
CA GLU A 81 19.80 23.20 10.49
C GLU A 81 21.07 24.10 10.57
N GLY A 82 20.92 25.35 11.06
CA GLY A 82 22.02 26.27 11.28
C GLY A 82 22.63 26.14 12.68
N SER A 83 23.59 27.02 13.00
CA SER A 83 24.12 27.13 14.35
C SER A 83 23.16 27.92 15.26
N LYS A 84 23.48 28.00 16.57
CA LYS A 84 22.74 28.85 17.52
C LYS A 84 22.88 30.33 17.19
N GLU A 85 24.05 30.71 16.68
CA GLU A 85 24.40 32.10 16.32
C GLU A 85 23.85 32.51 14.96
N ALA A 86 23.65 31.53 14.03
CA ALA A 86 23.10 31.73 12.69
C ALA A 86 22.02 30.66 12.42
N PRO A 87 20.83 30.80 13.00
CA PRO A 87 19.76 29.81 12.82
C PRO A 87 19.26 29.80 11.38
N ARG A 88 19.07 28.58 10.84
CA ARG A 88 18.47 28.34 9.54
C ARG A 88 17.34 27.35 9.71
N MET A 89 16.13 27.85 9.81
CA MET A 89 14.94 27.01 9.96
C MET A 89 14.60 26.32 8.65
N GLN A 90 14.40 25.03 8.71
CA GLN A 90 13.97 24.17 7.60
C GLN A 90 12.70 23.44 7.99
N GLU A 91 11.67 23.57 7.18
CA GLU A 91 10.42 22.85 7.35
C GLU A 91 10.53 21.44 6.77
N TYR A 92 10.04 20.47 7.53
CA TYR A 92 9.93 19.07 7.17
C TYR A 92 8.49 18.61 7.30
N GLY A 93 8.11 17.59 6.51
CA GLY A 93 6.84 16.89 6.62
C GLY A 93 7.04 15.40 6.81
N VAL A 94 6.22 14.81 7.68
CA VAL A 94 6.11 13.35 7.78
C VAL A 94 5.33 12.84 6.58
N LYS A 95 5.77 11.77 5.92
CA LYS A 95 5.16 11.30 4.68
C LYS A 95 3.70 10.82 4.88
N PRO A 96 2.73 11.41 4.17
CA PRO A 96 1.36 10.92 4.10
C PRO A 96 1.16 9.88 3.00
N MET A 97 2.13 9.77 2.08
CA MET A 97 2.16 8.89 0.91
C MET A 97 3.61 8.53 0.57
N ASN A 98 3.80 7.41 -0.13
CA ASN A 98 5.13 6.92 -0.51
C ASN A 98 5.56 7.36 -1.92
N CYS A 99 4.61 7.75 -2.75
CA CYS A 99 4.82 8.05 -4.18
C CYS A 99 5.97 9.04 -4.47
N PRO A 100 6.16 10.17 -3.76
CA PRO A 100 7.28 11.06 -4.06
C PRO A 100 8.65 10.40 -3.81
N GLY A 101 8.74 9.46 -2.85
CA GLY A 101 9.96 8.71 -2.61
C GLY A 101 10.34 7.83 -3.80
N HIS A 102 9.39 7.07 -4.35
CA HIS A 102 9.60 6.23 -5.54
C HIS A 102 9.93 7.07 -6.79
N VAL A 103 9.27 8.21 -6.93
CA VAL A 103 9.56 9.18 -8.01
C VAL A 103 10.99 9.70 -7.92
N LEU A 104 11.48 10.01 -6.72
CA LEU A 104 12.86 10.46 -6.52
C LEU A 104 13.87 9.33 -6.80
N LEU A 105 13.54 8.07 -6.49
CA LEU A 105 14.35 6.91 -6.86
C LEU A 105 14.42 6.76 -8.38
N TYR A 106 13.29 6.81 -9.07
CA TYR A 106 13.27 6.80 -10.54
C TYR A 106 14.13 7.95 -11.12
N LYS A 107 13.97 9.17 -10.63
CA LYS A 107 14.68 10.35 -11.14
C LYS A 107 16.21 10.28 -10.95
N ASN A 108 16.68 9.45 -10.03
CA ASN A 108 18.12 9.32 -9.73
C ASN A 108 18.91 8.59 -10.82
N ASP A 109 18.22 7.86 -11.70
CA ASP A 109 18.84 7.07 -12.77
C ASP A 109 18.36 7.49 -14.16
N ILE A 110 19.10 7.07 -15.19
CA ILE A 110 18.72 7.28 -16.60
C ILE A 110 18.01 6.01 -17.08
N HIS A 111 16.78 6.17 -17.56
CA HIS A 111 15.95 5.08 -18.06
C HIS A 111 15.77 5.13 -19.56
N SER A 112 15.64 3.94 -20.16
CA SER A 112 15.24 3.73 -21.54
C SER A 112 13.92 2.97 -21.62
N TYR A 113 13.29 2.94 -22.78
CA TYR A 113 12.09 2.12 -23.03
C TYR A 113 12.26 0.63 -22.70
N ARG A 114 13.52 0.13 -22.67
CA ARG A 114 13.83 -1.27 -22.33
C ARG A 114 13.78 -1.58 -20.85
N ASP A 115 13.89 -0.53 -20.02
CA ASP A 115 13.84 -0.63 -18.57
C ASP A 115 12.41 -0.55 -18.06
N LEU A 116 11.45 -0.21 -18.96
CA LEU A 116 10.04 -0.10 -18.64
C LEU A 116 9.26 -1.37 -19.07
N PRO A 117 8.30 -1.83 -18.27
CA PRO A 117 7.82 -1.23 -17.04
C PRO A 117 8.75 -1.46 -15.85
N LEU A 118 9.08 -0.40 -15.10
CA LEU A 118 9.80 -0.47 -13.82
C LEU A 118 8.78 -0.51 -12.67
N ARG A 119 8.83 -1.58 -11.85
CA ARG A 119 7.86 -1.83 -10.78
C ARG A 119 8.55 -1.75 -9.43
N LEU A 120 8.35 -0.65 -8.70
CA LEU A 120 8.89 -0.45 -7.35
C LEU A 120 7.81 -0.66 -6.31
N PHE A 121 8.12 -1.35 -5.21
CA PHE A 121 7.18 -1.48 -4.08
C PHE A 121 7.87 -1.30 -2.73
N GLU A 122 7.10 -0.90 -1.72
CA GLU A 122 7.54 -0.92 -0.32
C GLU A 122 6.37 -1.25 0.62
N PHE A 123 6.68 -1.84 1.77
CA PHE A 123 5.78 -1.80 2.91
C PHE A 123 5.99 -0.48 3.64
N GLY A 124 5.43 0.58 3.06
CA GLY A 124 5.67 1.96 3.45
C GLY A 124 4.72 2.44 4.53
N THR A 125 5.26 2.78 5.72
CA THR A 125 4.47 3.38 6.78
C THR A 125 4.26 4.86 6.50
N VAL A 126 2.99 5.29 6.48
CA VAL A 126 2.56 6.65 6.23
C VAL A 126 1.75 7.19 7.40
N TYR A 127 1.68 8.51 7.49
CA TYR A 127 1.04 9.21 8.62
C TYR A 127 0.10 10.27 8.09
N ARG A 128 -1.18 10.17 8.48
CA ARG A 128 -2.23 11.10 8.07
C ARG A 128 -2.94 11.66 9.28
N HIS A 129 -3.08 12.97 9.31
CA HIS A 129 -3.84 13.65 10.35
C HIS A 129 -5.34 13.46 10.10
N GLU A 130 -5.85 12.27 10.42
CA GLU A 130 -7.26 11.98 10.37
C GLU A 130 -7.98 12.68 11.53
N LEU A 131 -9.15 13.27 11.27
CA LEU A 131 -10.00 13.85 12.32
C LEU A 131 -10.33 12.80 13.38
N SER A 132 -10.38 13.21 14.65
CA SER A 132 -10.52 12.25 15.76
C SER A 132 -11.82 11.44 15.69
N GLY A 133 -12.90 11.98 15.14
CA GLY A 133 -14.16 11.27 14.89
C GLY A 133 -14.11 10.24 13.77
N ALA A 134 -13.14 10.34 12.86
CA ALA A 134 -12.96 9.40 11.74
C ALA A 134 -12.12 8.18 12.10
N VAL A 135 -11.31 8.23 13.15
CA VAL A 135 -10.42 7.13 13.57
C VAL A 135 -11.23 5.97 14.16
N HIS A 136 -11.01 4.75 13.62
CA HIS A 136 -11.76 3.55 13.99
C HIS A 136 -10.88 2.31 14.10
N GLY A 137 -10.28 2.08 15.27
CA GLY A 137 -9.44 0.90 15.54
C GLY A 137 -8.31 0.73 14.53
N LEU A 138 -8.16 -0.47 13.97
CA LEU A 138 -7.24 -0.78 12.89
C LEU A 138 -7.80 -0.41 11.50
N LEU A 139 -9.11 -0.24 11.38
CA LEU A 139 -9.78 -0.02 10.09
C LEU A 139 -9.54 1.40 9.55
N ARG A 140 -9.31 2.39 10.42
CA ARG A 140 -8.92 3.75 10.05
C ARG A 140 -7.97 4.33 11.09
N ALA A 141 -6.69 4.29 10.81
CA ALA A 141 -5.59 4.72 11.68
C ALA A 141 -4.93 6.00 11.16
N ARG A 142 -4.18 6.69 12.01
CA ARG A 142 -3.35 7.85 11.64
C ARG A 142 -1.95 7.44 11.21
N GLY A 143 -1.41 6.37 11.75
CA GLY A 143 -0.18 5.73 11.29
C GLY A 143 -0.52 4.33 10.80
N PHE A 144 -0.18 4.02 9.56
CA PHE A 144 -0.47 2.73 8.95
C PHE A 144 0.53 2.40 7.84
N THR A 145 0.67 1.12 7.56
CA THR A 145 1.60 0.61 6.56
C THR A 145 0.84 0.18 5.32
N GLN A 146 1.25 0.69 4.16
CA GLN A 146 0.70 0.28 2.87
C GLN A 146 1.63 -0.72 2.18
N ASP A 147 1.05 -1.68 1.47
CA ASP A 147 1.73 -2.48 0.46
C ASP A 147 1.79 -1.68 -0.85
N ASP A 148 2.43 -0.54 -0.79
CA ASP A 148 2.40 0.47 -1.82
C ASP A 148 3.38 0.15 -2.96
N ALA A 149 2.94 0.29 -4.20
CA ALA A 149 3.82 0.16 -5.34
C ALA A 149 3.48 1.15 -6.45
N HIS A 150 4.54 1.48 -7.21
CA HIS A 150 4.48 2.39 -8.32
C HIS A 150 5.11 1.74 -9.53
N VAL A 151 4.32 1.67 -10.61
CA VAL A 151 4.79 1.14 -11.90
C VAL A 151 5.01 2.31 -12.84
N PHE A 152 6.24 2.50 -13.26
CA PHE A 152 6.58 3.47 -14.30
C PHE A 152 6.57 2.73 -15.65
N CYS A 153 5.77 3.19 -16.58
CA CYS A 153 5.55 2.50 -17.85
C CYS A 153 5.36 3.49 -19.00
N THR A 154 5.41 2.99 -20.24
CA THR A 154 4.99 3.77 -21.39
C THR A 154 3.46 3.86 -21.45
N ARG A 155 2.93 4.81 -22.21
CA ARG A 155 1.49 4.96 -22.41
C ARG A 155 0.82 3.68 -22.92
N ASP A 156 1.49 2.97 -23.81
CA ASP A 156 0.96 1.74 -24.43
C ASP A 156 0.97 0.53 -23.47
N GLN A 157 1.83 0.55 -22.45
CA GLN A 157 1.92 -0.52 -21.46
C GLN A 157 0.85 -0.42 -20.35
N VAL A 158 0.15 0.72 -20.22
CA VAL A 158 -0.79 0.98 -19.11
C VAL A 158 -1.83 -0.13 -18.97
N VAL A 159 -2.48 -0.52 -20.08
CA VAL A 159 -3.56 -1.53 -20.04
C VAL A 159 -3.03 -2.88 -19.55
N ASP A 160 -1.89 -3.32 -20.09
CA ASP A 160 -1.30 -4.61 -19.74
C ASP A 160 -0.85 -4.65 -18.27
N GLU A 161 -0.28 -3.55 -17.78
CA GLU A 161 0.12 -3.42 -16.37
C GLU A 161 -1.10 -3.39 -15.43
N VAL A 162 -2.17 -2.72 -15.80
CA VAL A 162 -3.42 -2.75 -15.02
C VAL A 162 -4.01 -4.16 -14.98
N VAL A 163 -4.03 -4.89 -16.10
CA VAL A 163 -4.47 -6.30 -16.14
C VAL A 163 -3.62 -7.15 -15.19
N ALA A 164 -2.28 -7.01 -15.23
CA ALA A 164 -1.39 -7.76 -14.34
C ALA A 164 -1.64 -7.43 -12.85
N ILE A 165 -2.01 -6.19 -12.52
CA ILE A 165 -2.39 -5.80 -11.16
C ILE A 165 -3.73 -6.42 -10.78
N LEU A 166 -4.72 -6.45 -11.68
CA LEU A 166 -6.02 -7.10 -11.42
C LEU A 166 -5.87 -8.61 -11.22
N ASP A 167 -4.97 -9.28 -11.97
CA ASP A 167 -4.61 -10.68 -11.73
C ASP A 167 -4.03 -10.90 -10.31
N LEU A 168 -3.21 -9.97 -9.83
CA LEU A 168 -2.67 -10.02 -8.47
C LEU A 168 -3.78 -9.80 -7.43
N VAL A 169 -4.69 -8.85 -7.64
CA VAL A 169 -5.87 -8.62 -6.78
C VAL A 169 -6.69 -9.90 -6.67
N ASP A 170 -7.05 -10.50 -7.81
CA ASP A 170 -7.86 -11.72 -7.85
C ASP A 170 -7.19 -12.90 -7.13
N HIS A 171 -5.87 -13.09 -7.35
CA HIS A 171 -5.08 -14.09 -6.64
C HIS A 171 -5.15 -13.90 -5.12
N ILE A 172 -4.97 -12.68 -4.65
CA ILE A 172 -4.99 -12.35 -3.22
C ILE A 172 -6.38 -12.54 -2.64
N MET A 173 -7.42 -12.03 -3.28
CA MET A 173 -8.80 -12.14 -2.79
C MET A 173 -9.22 -13.60 -2.71
N LYS A 174 -8.88 -14.43 -3.70
CA LYS A 174 -9.10 -15.89 -3.67
C LYS A 174 -8.34 -16.59 -2.56
N THR A 175 -7.09 -16.20 -2.29
CA THR A 175 -6.28 -16.79 -1.22
C THR A 175 -6.92 -16.62 0.16
N PHE A 176 -7.63 -15.52 0.39
CA PHE A 176 -8.30 -15.22 1.65
C PHE A 176 -9.81 -15.49 1.64
N ASP A 177 -10.33 -16.08 0.56
CA ASP A 177 -11.76 -16.38 0.39
C ASP A 177 -12.65 -15.13 0.49
N PHE A 178 -12.18 -14.02 -0.10
CA PHE A 178 -12.95 -12.79 -0.20
C PHE A 178 -13.68 -12.68 -1.54
N THR A 179 -14.94 -12.26 -1.48
CA THR A 179 -15.65 -11.69 -2.62
C THR A 179 -15.42 -10.18 -2.66
N TYR A 180 -15.34 -9.61 -3.86
CA TYR A 180 -15.09 -8.19 -4.02
C TYR A 180 -15.92 -7.59 -5.15
N GLU A 181 -16.09 -6.27 -5.10
CA GLU A 181 -16.73 -5.44 -6.10
C GLU A 181 -15.71 -4.41 -6.61
N ALA A 182 -15.77 -4.08 -7.91
CA ALA A 182 -14.90 -3.09 -8.51
C ALA A 182 -15.70 -1.85 -8.92
N GLU A 183 -15.08 -0.69 -8.77
CA GLU A 183 -15.65 0.60 -9.15
C GLU A 183 -14.58 1.44 -9.86
N ILE A 184 -14.93 2.03 -11.01
CA ILE A 184 -14.05 2.98 -11.70
C ILE A 184 -14.50 4.40 -11.35
N SER A 185 -13.62 5.11 -10.66
CA SER A 185 -13.82 6.51 -10.29
C SER A 185 -13.24 7.42 -11.37
N THR A 186 -14.09 8.30 -11.92
CA THR A 186 -13.73 9.17 -13.04
C THR A 186 -13.33 10.57 -12.58
N ARG A 187 -13.10 11.47 -13.51
CA ARG A 187 -12.56 12.82 -13.31
C ARG A 187 -13.39 13.65 -12.33
N PRO A 188 -12.78 14.18 -11.23
CA PRO A 188 -13.46 15.12 -10.35
C PRO A 188 -13.47 16.55 -10.93
N GLU A 189 -14.33 17.39 -10.39
CA GLU A 189 -14.49 18.79 -10.81
C GLU A 189 -13.17 19.57 -10.68
N LYS A 190 -12.42 19.33 -9.59
CA LYS A 190 -11.08 19.88 -9.37
C LYS A 190 -10.01 18.86 -9.74
N SER A 191 -9.48 18.95 -10.94
CA SER A 191 -8.50 18.00 -11.48
C SER A 191 -7.42 18.68 -12.29
N ILE A 192 -6.31 17.97 -12.50
CA ILE A 192 -5.17 18.39 -13.30
C ILE A 192 -5.12 17.51 -14.56
N GLY A 193 -4.51 18.01 -15.64
CA GLY A 193 -4.36 17.29 -16.92
C GLY A 193 -5.41 17.68 -17.96
N SER A 194 -5.13 17.34 -19.22
CA SER A 194 -6.01 17.61 -20.36
C SER A 194 -7.15 16.59 -20.43
N ASP A 195 -8.20 16.92 -21.19
CA ASP A 195 -9.33 16.04 -21.43
C ASP A 195 -8.88 14.74 -22.11
N ASP A 196 -7.96 14.83 -23.08
CA ASP A 196 -7.38 13.66 -23.78
C ASP A 196 -6.66 12.72 -22.83
N MET A 197 -5.88 13.23 -21.88
CA MET A 197 -5.18 12.39 -20.89
C MET A 197 -6.17 11.66 -19.98
N TRP A 198 -7.20 12.35 -19.51
CA TRP A 198 -8.25 11.76 -18.68
C TRP A 198 -9.08 10.71 -19.42
N GLU A 199 -9.47 11.01 -20.67
CA GLU A 199 -10.21 10.09 -21.50
C GLU A 199 -9.41 8.82 -21.78
N HIS A 200 -8.13 8.98 -22.18
CA HIS A 200 -7.25 7.84 -22.43
C HIS A 200 -7.05 6.99 -21.19
N ALA A 201 -6.71 7.60 -20.04
CA ALA A 201 -6.50 6.89 -18.79
C ALA A 201 -7.76 6.15 -18.33
N THR A 202 -8.94 6.80 -18.40
CA THR A 202 -10.22 6.17 -18.04
C THR A 202 -10.56 5.00 -18.96
N ASN A 203 -10.34 5.15 -20.27
CA ASN A 203 -10.56 4.08 -21.23
C ASN A 203 -9.59 2.91 -21.03
N ALA A 204 -8.33 3.17 -20.68
CA ALA A 204 -7.37 2.13 -20.35
C ALA A 204 -7.81 1.30 -19.14
N LEU A 205 -8.34 1.94 -18.08
CA LEU A 205 -8.89 1.22 -16.92
C LEU A 205 -10.11 0.37 -17.28
N LYS A 206 -11.04 0.92 -18.10
CA LYS A 206 -12.22 0.16 -18.59
C LYS A 206 -11.80 -1.03 -19.45
N GLU A 207 -10.84 -0.84 -20.35
CA GLU A 207 -10.31 -1.89 -21.19
C GLU A 207 -9.67 -3.01 -20.37
N ALA A 208 -8.86 -2.65 -19.37
CA ALA A 208 -8.24 -3.63 -18.49
C ALA A 208 -9.27 -4.45 -17.70
N CYS A 209 -10.31 -3.82 -17.15
CA CYS A 209 -11.41 -4.53 -16.48
C CYS A 209 -12.13 -5.48 -17.45
N ASN A 210 -12.39 -5.04 -18.68
CA ASN A 210 -13.06 -5.86 -19.70
C ASN A 210 -12.17 -7.06 -20.12
N ARG A 211 -10.88 -6.87 -20.33
CA ARG A 211 -9.92 -7.96 -20.62
C ARG A 211 -9.83 -8.98 -19.48
N HIS A 212 -9.91 -8.50 -18.24
CA HIS A 212 -9.90 -9.35 -17.05
C HIS A 212 -11.26 -10.00 -16.75
N ASN A 213 -12.31 -9.67 -17.50
CA ASN A 213 -13.71 -10.04 -17.24
C ASN A 213 -14.21 -9.62 -15.86
N LEU A 214 -13.71 -8.50 -15.34
CA LEU A 214 -14.10 -7.94 -14.05
C LEU A 214 -15.28 -6.99 -14.25
N PRO A 215 -16.47 -7.30 -13.71
CA PRO A 215 -17.59 -6.36 -13.71
C PRO A 215 -17.27 -5.16 -12.82
N TYR A 216 -17.67 -3.98 -13.23
CA TYR A 216 -17.41 -2.75 -12.48
C TYR A 216 -18.58 -1.76 -12.62
N ASP A 217 -18.75 -0.94 -11.59
CA ASP A 217 -19.61 0.23 -11.60
C ASP A 217 -18.79 1.49 -11.90
N ILE A 218 -19.46 2.53 -12.37
CA ILE A 218 -18.85 3.86 -12.59
C ILE A 218 -19.23 4.78 -11.44
N ASN A 219 -18.23 5.35 -10.79
CA ASN A 219 -18.39 6.41 -9.78
C ASN A 219 -17.91 7.73 -10.37
N GLU A 220 -18.86 8.53 -10.85
CA GLU A 220 -18.53 9.78 -11.52
C GLU A 220 -18.00 10.84 -10.54
N GLY A 221 -16.85 11.42 -10.88
CA GLY A 221 -16.28 12.53 -10.12
C GLY A 221 -15.52 12.16 -8.84
N ASP A 222 -15.32 10.86 -8.52
CA ASP A 222 -14.61 10.40 -7.32
C ASP A 222 -13.14 10.01 -7.58
N GLY A 223 -12.62 10.28 -8.78
CA GLY A 223 -11.22 10.06 -9.11
C GLY A 223 -10.28 10.94 -8.29
N ALA A 224 -8.99 10.59 -8.28
CA ALA A 224 -7.99 11.46 -7.69
C ALA A 224 -7.83 12.73 -8.55
N PHE A 225 -7.36 13.82 -7.95
CA PHE A 225 -7.16 15.07 -8.70
C PHE A 225 -6.16 14.92 -9.85
N TYR A 226 -5.33 13.88 -9.85
CA TYR A 226 -4.25 13.58 -10.78
C TYR A 226 -4.55 12.43 -11.76
N GLY A 227 -5.65 11.71 -11.60
CA GLY A 227 -6.03 10.63 -12.51
C GLY A 227 -7.18 9.75 -12.04
N PRO A 228 -7.75 8.94 -12.94
CA PRO A 228 -8.80 7.98 -12.63
C PRO A 228 -8.26 6.78 -11.88
N LYS A 229 -9.16 6.06 -11.18
CA LYS A 229 -8.78 4.90 -10.37
C LYS A 229 -9.81 3.77 -10.48
N ILE A 230 -9.34 2.54 -10.24
CA ILE A 230 -10.15 1.38 -9.91
C ILE A 230 -10.07 1.18 -8.41
N ASP A 231 -11.21 1.18 -7.72
CA ASP A 231 -11.33 0.82 -6.32
C ASP A 231 -11.92 -0.58 -6.17
N ILE A 232 -11.25 -1.43 -5.43
CA ILE A 232 -11.70 -2.78 -5.09
C ILE A 232 -12.22 -2.77 -3.66
N LYS A 233 -13.48 -3.16 -3.52
CA LYS A 233 -14.22 -3.12 -2.27
C LYS A 233 -14.51 -4.54 -1.77
N VAL A 234 -14.16 -4.82 -0.53
CA VAL A 234 -14.39 -6.09 0.15
C VAL A 234 -15.44 -5.90 1.24
N LYS A 235 -16.31 -6.87 1.44
CA LYS A 235 -17.29 -6.88 2.53
C LYS A 235 -16.72 -7.57 3.76
N ASP A 236 -16.85 -6.94 4.92
CA ASP A 236 -16.51 -7.57 6.20
C ASP A 236 -17.57 -8.56 6.65
N ALA A 237 -17.31 -9.27 7.75
CA ALA A 237 -18.20 -10.30 8.30
C ALA A 237 -19.61 -9.83 8.70
N ILE A 238 -19.81 -8.52 8.86
CA ILE A 238 -21.10 -7.92 9.16
C ILE A 238 -21.70 -7.12 7.99
N GLY A 239 -21.13 -7.30 6.78
CA GLY A 239 -21.63 -6.73 5.53
C GLY A 239 -21.25 -5.28 5.25
N ARG A 240 -20.33 -4.66 6.02
CA ARG A 240 -19.79 -3.33 5.72
C ARG A 240 -18.79 -3.43 4.58
N THR A 241 -18.86 -2.49 3.66
CA THR A 241 -17.95 -2.42 2.53
C THR A 241 -16.73 -1.58 2.87
N TRP A 242 -15.53 -2.11 2.59
CA TRP A 242 -14.25 -1.45 2.79
C TRP A 242 -13.45 -1.46 1.50
N GLN A 243 -12.96 -0.29 1.11
CA GLN A 243 -11.96 -0.18 0.05
C GLN A 243 -10.65 -0.76 0.58
N CYS A 244 -10.16 -1.81 -0.07
CA CYS A 244 -8.87 -2.45 0.19
C CYS A 244 -7.89 -2.12 -0.93
N SER A 245 -8.09 -2.69 -2.11
CA SER A 245 -7.17 -2.46 -3.22
C SER A 245 -7.56 -1.22 -4.03
N THR A 246 -6.55 -0.60 -4.60
CA THR A 246 -6.74 0.51 -5.55
C THR A 246 -5.68 0.45 -6.63
N VAL A 247 -6.06 0.82 -7.85
CA VAL A 247 -5.16 1.04 -8.98
C VAL A 247 -5.47 2.41 -9.56
N GLN A 248 -4.48 3.29 -9.62
CA GLN A 248 -4.66 4.67 -10.09
C GLN A 248 -3.68 4.97 -11.21
N VAL A 249 -4.15 5.60 -12.25
CA VAL A 249 -3.30 6.12 -13.34
C VAL A 249 -2.90 7.55 -13.00
N ASP A 250 -1.60 7.83 -13.00
CA ASP A 250 -1.05 9.15 -12.73
C ASP A 250 -0.14 9.60 -13.87
N PHE A 251 -0.52 10.67 -14.52
CA PHE A 251 0.28 11.36 -15.53
C PHE A 251 0.84 12.70 -15.02
N ASN A 252 0.51 13.08 -13.77
CA ASN A 252 0.84 14.37 -13.17
C ASN A 252 2.15 14.34 -12.38
N LEU A 253 2.39 13.36 -11.50
CA LEU A 253 3.65 13.27 -10.76
C LEU A 253 4.86 13.13 -11.69
N PRO A 254 4.84 12.31 -12.75
CA PRO A 254 5.92 12.28 -13.73
C PRO A 254 6.18 13.65 -14.37
N GLU A 255 5.15 14.46 -14.60
CA GLU A 255 5.28 15.81 -15.11
C GLU A 255 5.91 16.76 -14.10
N ARG A 256 5.42 16.79 -12.88
CA ARG A 256 5.88 17.68 -11.81
C ARG A 256 7.33 17.46 -11.41
N PHE A 257 7.77 16.22 -11.47
CA PHE A 257 9.15 15.83 -11.18
C PHE A 257 10.03 15.77 -12.43
N GLU A 258 9.48 16.11 -13.61
CA GLU A 258 10.21 16.13 -14.89
C GLU A 258 10.88 14.78 -15.19
N LEU A 259 10.15 13.68 -14.97
CA LEU A 259 10.66 12.34 -15.26
C LEU A 259 10.70 12.13 -16.78
N THR A 260 11.75 11.47 -17.25
CA THR A 260 11.91 11.11 -18.67
C THR A 260 12.45 9.69 -18.81
N TYR A 261 12.23 9.10 -19.97
CA TYR A 261 12.93 7.91 -20.46
C TYR A 261 13.30 8.10 -21.93
N ARG A 262 14.32 7.39 -22.40
CA ARG A 262 14.71 7.41 -23.80
C ARG A 262 13.93 6.38 -24.62
N THR A 263 13.34 6.82 -25.72
CA THR A 263 12.61 5.98 -26.66
C THR A 263 13.58 5.18 -27.58
N ALA A 264 13.03 4.31 -28.41
CA ALA A 264 13.81 3.56 -29.42
C ALA A 264 14.43 4.51 -30.47
N GLU A 265 13.79 5.65 -30.74
CA GLU A 265 14.23 6.69 -31.65
C GLU A 265 15.25 7.65 -31.02
N ASN A 266 15.69 7.38 -29.77
CA ASN A 266 16.59 8.21 -28.99
C ASN A 266 16.03 9.61 -28.67
N THR A 267 14.73 9.75 -28.59
CA THR A 267 14.03 10.94 -28.07
C THR A 267 13.72 10.77 -26.58
N GLU A 268 13.40 11.85 -25.90
CA GLU A 268 12.93 11.79 -24.51
C GLU A 268 11.42 11.87 -24.46
N GLU A 269 10.83 10.93 -23.72
CA GLU A 269 9.40 10.92 -23.43
C GLU A 269 9.16 10.80 -21.93
N ARG A 270 7.94 11.16 -21.52
CA ARG A 270 7.52 11.10 -20.12
C ARG A 270 6.83 9.77 -19.83
N PRO A 271 7.26 9.03 -18.78
CA PRO A 271 6.56 7.82 -18.38
C PRO A 271 5.19 8.16 -17.80
N TRP A 272 4.28 7.22 -17.90
CA TRP A 272 3.07 7.16 -17.11
C TRP A 272 3.36 6.39 -15.82
N MET A 273 2.59 6.65 -14.77
CA MET A 273 2.79 6.03 -13.49
C MET A 273 1.47 5.38 -13.03
N LEU A 274 1.56 4.16 -12.54
CA LEU A 274 0.44 3.49 -11.87
C LEU A 274 0.76 3.41 -10.39
N HIS A 275 -0.16 3.88 -9.55
CA HIS A 275 -0.15 3.61 -8.12
C HIS A 275 -0.99 2.38 -7.85
N ARG A 276 -0.52 1.47 -7.02
CA ARG A 276 -1.34 0.35 -6.57
C ARG A 276 -1.06 0.02 -5.11
N ALA A 277 -2.12 -0.33 -4.41
CA ALA A 277 -2.07 -1.03 -3.15
C ALA A 277 -3.09 -2.17 -3.22
N ILE A 278 -2.77 -3.36 -2.69
CA ILE A 278 -3.66 -4.52 -2.72
C ILE A 278 -4.36 -4.72 -1.39
N PHE A 279 -3.60 -4.78 -0.31
CA PHE A 279 -4.17 -4.72 1.04
C PHE A 279 -4.71 -3.32 1.37
N GLY A 280 -4.15 -2.30 0.72
CA GLY A 280 -4.36 -0.90 1.03
C GLY A 280 -3.60 -0.49 2.29
N SER A 281 -4.23 -0.61 3.45
CA SER A 281 -3.56 -0.56 4.75
C SER A 281 -3.49 -1.99 5.31
N ILE A 282 -2.27 -2.43 5.67
CA ILE A 282 -2.07 -3.73 6.33
C ILE A 282 -2.89 -3.81 7.60
N GLU A 283 -3.00 -2.72 8.35
CA GLU A 283 -3.81 -2.62 9.56
C GLU A 283 -5.28 -2.88 9.29
N ARG A 284 -5.83 -2.24 8.25
CA ARG A 284 -7.23 -2.43 7.85
C ARG A 284 -7.48 -3.85 7.38
N PHE A 285 -6.64 -4.35 6.48
CA PHE A 285 -6.75 -5.69 5.94
C PHE A 285 -6.65 -6.75 7.05
N PHE A 286 -5.69 -6.59 7.97
CA PHE A 286 -5.54 -7.44 9.14
C PHE A 286 -6.78 -7.41 10.05
N GLY A 287 -7.37 -6.23 10.27
CA GLY A 287 -8.63 -6.09 11.01
C GLY A 287 -9.78 -6.85 10.35
N ILE A 288 -9.93 -6.71 9.03
CA ILE A 288 -10.95 -7.43 8.25
C ILE A 288 -10.71 -8.94 8.30
N LEU A 289 -9.46 -9.40 8.13
CA LEU A 289 -9.13 -10.83 8.23
C LEU A 289 -9.49 -11.44 9.57
N ILE A 290 -9.20 -10.74 10.68
CA ILE A 290 -9.55 -11.23 12.02
C ILE A 290 -11.06 -11.37 12.17
N GLU A 291 -11.83 -10.43 11.66
CA GLU A 291 -13.29 -10.47 11.68
C GLU A 291 -13.82 -11.59 10.76
N HIS A 292 -13.29 -11.70 9.55
CA HIS A 292 -13.67 -12.70 8.55
C HIS A 292 -13.49 -14.14 9.06
N TYR A 293 -12.32 -14.43 9.61
CA TYR A 293 -12.02 -15.75 10.17
C TYR A 293 -12.47 -15.93 11.64
N ALA A 294 -13.18 -14.98 12.23
CA ALA A 294 -13.51 -14.96 13.66
C ALA A 294 -12.27 -15.24 14.54
N GLY A 295 -11.09 -14.82 14.10
CA GLY A 295 -9.80 -15.03 14.73
C GLY A 295 -9.20 -16.44 14.57
N ALA A 296 -9.86 -17.36 13.85
CA ALA A 296 -9.32 -18.69 13.49
C ALA A 296 -8.60 -18.61 12.15
N LEU A 297 -7.47 -17.88 12.12
CA LEU A 297 -6.67 -17.67 10.91
C LEU A 297 -6.21 -19.01 10.29
N PRO A 298 -6.01 -19.07 8.96
CA PRO A 298 -5.39 -20.20 8.30
C PRO A 298 -4.08 -20.60 8.95
N LEU A 299 -3.73 -21.91 8.93
CA LEU A 299 -2.56 -22.42 9.66
C LEU A 299 -1.27 -21.65 9.35
N TRP A 300 -1.01 -21.38 8.08
CA TRP A 300 0.19 -20.66 7.64
C TRP A 300 0.28 -19.21 8.17
N LEU A 301 -0.87 -18.61 8.48
CA LEU A 301 -0.97 -17.24 8.98
C LEU A 301 -1.18 -17.21 10.52
N ALA A 302 -1.46 -18.34 11.14
CA ALA A 302 -1.72 -18.40 12.56
C ALA A 302 -0.47 -18.00 13.37
N PRO A 303 -0.60 -17.13 14.40
CA PRO A 303 0.54 -16.70 15.21
C PRO A 303 1.13 -17.81 16.07
N VAL A 304 0.34 -18.87 16.31
CA VAL A 304 0.76 -20.13 16.95
C VAL A 304 0.27 -21.25 16.05
N GLN A 305 1.17 -21.90 15.33
CA GLN A 305 0.84 -22.95 14.37
C GLN A 305 0.70 -24.31 15.02
N VAL A 306 1.53 -24.57 16.03
CA VAL A 306 1.53 -25.83 16.80
C VAL A 306 1.71 -25.51 18.28
N ALA A 307 0.94 -26.17 19.14
CA ALA A 307 1.09 -26.14 20.59
C ALA A 307 1.25 -27.57 21.11
N LEU A 308 2.36 -27.86 21.79
CA LEU A 308 2.57 -29.13 22.48
C LEU A 308 2.17 -28.99 23.94
N LEU A 309 1.30 -29.85 24.39
CA LEU A 309 0.80 -29.87 25.76
C LEU A 309 1.31 -31.13 26.47
N PRO A 310 2.46 -31.05 27.17
CA PRO A 310 2.98 -32.19 27.93
C PRO A 310 2.04 -32.50 29.09
N LEU A 311 1.67 -33.78 29.26
CA LEU A 311 0.80 -34.23 30.34
C LEU A 311 1.47 -34.25 31.71
N ALA A 312 2.82 -34.26 31.75
CA ALA A 312 3.62 -34.20 32.96
C ALA A 312 4.98 -33.59 32.64
N ASP A 313 5.67 -33.03 33.65
CA ASP A 313 6.97 -32.34 33.50
C ASP A 313 8.04 -33.23 32.84
N ARG A 314 8.05 -34.53 33.12
CA ARG A 314 8.95 -35.50 32.45
C ARG A 314 8.79 -35.57 30.91
N HIS A 315 7.67 -35.11 30.36
CA HIS A 315 7.39 -35.14 28.93
C HIS A 315 7.86 -33.86 28.22
N VAL A 316 8.27 -32.81 28.97
CA VAL A 316 8.71 -31.50 28.38
C VAL A 316 9.93 -31.71 27.51
N ALA A 317 10.94 -32.45 27.97
CA ALA A 317 12.17 -32.68 27.19
C ALA A 317 11.91 -33.43 25.88
N VAL A 318 11.00 -34.45 25.92
CA VAL A 318 10.61 -35.22 24.74
C VAL A 318 9.86 -34.31 23.74
N SER A 319 8.91 -33.52 24.23
CA SER A 319 8.17 -32.54 23.41
C SER A 319 9.07 -31.56 22.71
N TYR A 320 10.09 -31.05 23.42
CA TYR A 320 11.08 -30.11 22.85
C TYR A 320 11.96 -30.76 21.77
N THR A 321 12.38 -32.02 21.97
CA THR A 321 13.17 -32.76 21.00
C THR A 321 12.39 -33.00 19.70
N HIS A 322 11.11 -33.35 19.80
CA HIS A 322 10.27 -33.55 18.61
C HIS A 322 10.00 -32.27 17.84
N LEU A 323 9.83 -31.11 18.49
CA LEU A 323 9.73 -29.82 17.84
C LEU A 323 10.99 -29.50 17.02
N ARG A 324 12.18 -29.64 17.62
CA ARG A 324 13.45 -29.38 16.93
C ARG A 324 13.74 -30.32 15.77
N ALA A 325 13.33 -31.57 15.83
CA ALA A 325 13.52 -32.52 14.75
C ALA A 325 12.78 -32.11 13.46
N HIS A 326 11.73 -31.28 13.57
CA HIS A 326 10.99 -30.74 12.42
C HIS A 326 11.50 -29.36 11.95
N GLU A 327 12.21 -28.59 12.79
CA GLU A 327 12.82 -27.33 12.39
C GLU A 327 13.94 -27.54 11.34
N THR A 328 14.65 -28.66 11.37
CA THR A 328 15.70 -29.00 10.40
C THR A 328 15.22 -29.41 9.02
N VAL A 329 13.92 -29.58 8.81
CA VAL A 329 13.32 -29.95 7.49
C VAL A 329 12.77 -28.72 6.75
N LEU A 330 12.68 -27.57 7.40
CA LEU A 330 12.14 -26.33 6.81
C LEU A 330 13.23 -25.36 6.27
N ASP A 331 14.51 -25.70 6.45
CA ASP A 331 15.66 -24.92 5.95
C ASP A 331 16.27 -25.48 4.65
N LEU A 332 15.48 -26.21 3.86
CA LEU A 332 15.88 -26.72 2.52
C LEU A 332 15.05 -26.11 1.41
#